data_fa05118d4d1c65058df703161ac81c52
#
_entry.id   fa05118d4d1c65058df703161ac81c52
#
_cell.length_a   1.000
_cell.length_b   1.000
_cell.length_c   1.000
_cell.angle_alpha   90.00
_cell.angle_beta   90.00
_cell.angle_gamma   90.00
#
_symmetry.space_group_name_H-M   'P 1'
#
loop_
_entity.id
_entity.type
_entity.pdbx_description
1 polymer ?
#
loop_
_entity_poly.entity_id
_entity_poly.type
_entity_poly.pdbx_seq_one_letter_code
_entity_poly.pdbx_strand_id
1 'polypeptide(L)'
;MKENAPKKTWFQTLRTLWVPLAIGVVTVAALAVVVGAVWKDYRTAMMDSQTRQMELVVQSTADSIRVLLEEYADRLDSIAGKAEVSKAFRPTVARSDTIRDVWLENSSGEVIYSCYGLSAVCDVLITRTEDISYWQYHSGGEHYLVMKKKAGDETACLVVDSTVMYQQLISEIHVGRNGYIMIKNDDNLVVMHPEAVQWGIKVVEGRQRIYQGKELDMSSLSELLRAQQEEESGTLDYYSYWWADPDLPRVHKISAFRHLDV
;
A
#
# COMPACT_ATOMS: atom_id res chain seq x y z
N MET A 1 54.57 -51.51 55.75
CA MET A 1 53.10 -51.54 55.72
C MET A 1 52.64 -50.75 54.48
N LYS A 2 52.10 -51.45 53.49
CA LYS A 2 51.48 -50.77 52.27
C LYS A 2 50.00 -50.65 52.57
N GLU A 3 49.56 -49.44 52.73
CA GLU A 3 48.16 -49.05 52.92
C GLU A 3 47.38 -49.33 51.64
N ASN A 4 46.46 -50.27 51.66
CA ASN A 4 45.57 -50.57 50.52
C ASN A 4 44.51 -49.49 50.42
N ALA A 5 44.68 -48.57 49.51
CA ALA A 5 43.64 -47.64 49.19
C ALA A 5 42.37 -48.38 48.69
N PRO A 6 41.16 -48.04 49.18
CA PRO A 6 39.96 -48.76 48.84
C PRO A 6 39.63 -48.48 47.32
N LYS A 7 39.52 -49.58 46.53
CA LYS A 7 39.08 -49.54 45.18
C LYS A 7 37.63 -48.98 45.12
N LYS A 8 37.45 -47.70 44.76
CA LYS A 8 36.12 -47.18 44.46
C LYS A 8 35.46 -48.06 43.40
N THR A 9 34.39 -48.73 43.77
CA THR A 9 33.63 -49.56 42.82
C THR A 9 33.12 -48.70 41.68
N TRP A 10 33.18 -49.21 40.44
CA TRP A 10 32.75 -48.56 39.23
C TRP A 10 31.34 -47.93 39.36
N PHE A 11 30.45 -48.55 40.12
CA PHE A 11 29.10 -48.01 40.43
C PHE A 11 29.15 -46.75 41.31
N GLN A 12 30.08 -46.53 42.16
CA GLN A 12 30.21 -45.31 42.96
C GLN A 12 30.73 -44.15 42.11
N THR A 13 31.59 -44.42 41.15
CA THR A 13 32.08 -43.41 40.17
C THR A 13 31.02 -43.02 39.21
N LEU A 14 30.18 -43.94 38.71
CA LEU A 14 29.03 -43.66 37.88
C LEU A 14 28.03 -42.77 38.62
N ARG A 15 27.65 -43.08 39.85
CA ARG A 15 26.70 -42.31 40.65
C ARG A 15 27.17 -40.87 40.91
N THR A 16 28.49 -40.66 41.09
CA THR A 16 29.07 -39.33 41.29
C THR A 16 29.05 -38.47 39.99
N LEU A 17 29.03 -39.07 38.81
CA LEU A 17 28.97 -38.37 37.53
C LEU A 17 27.52 -38.09 37.06
N TRP A 18 26.57 -38.97 37.39
CA TRP A 18 25.18 -38.84 36.98
C TRP A 18 24.45 -37.61 37.59
N VAL A 19 24.74 -37.31 38.85
CA VAL A 19 24.11 -36.19 39.57
C VAL A 19 24.46 -34.83 38.91
N PRO A 20 25.73 -34.47 38.69
CA PRO A 20 26.07 -33.22 38.03
C PRO A 20 25.62 -33.18 36.56
N LEU A 21 25.60 -34.32 35.84
CA LEU A 21 25.08 -34.41 34.49
C LEU A 21 23.57 -34.15 34.47
N ALA A 22 22.81 -34.76 35.38
CA ALA A 22 21.35 -34.53 35.48
C ALA A 22 21.03 -33.06 35.83
N ILE A 23 21.77 -32.46 36.76
CA ILE A 23 21.62 -31.03 37.09
C ILE A 23 21.94 -30.19 35.87
N GLY A 24 23.03 -30.47 35.13
CA GLY A 24 23.39 -29.78 33.90
C GLY A 24 22.29 -29.84 32.86
N VAL A 25 21.72 -31.03 32.59
CA VAL A 25 20.60 -31.19 31.63
C VAL A 25 19.37 -30.42 32.07
N VAL A 26 19.00 -30.49 33.35
CA VAL A 26 17.83 -29.72 33.87
C VAL A 26 18.05 -28.22 33.75
N THR A 27 19.26 -27.75 34.06
CA THR A 27 19.60 -26.32 33.94
C THR A 27 19.53 -25.85 32.48
N VAL A 28 20.08 -26.63 31.54
CA VAL A 28 20.01 -26.30 30.09
C VAL A 28 18.56 -26.32 29.60
N ALA A 29 17.76 -27.30 30.01
CA ALA A 29 16.34 -27.36 29.64
C ALA A 29 15.56 -26.17 30.22
N ALA A 30 15.78 -25.79 31.47
CA ALA A 30 15.15 -24.60 32.07
C ALA A 30 15.55 -23.32 31.36
N LEU A 31 16.83 -23.14 31.03
CA LEU A 31 17.32 -22.02 30.24
C LEU A 31 16.67 -21.98 28.85
N ALA A 32 16.55 -23.10 28.15
CA ALA A 32 15.90 -23.18 26.83
C ALA A 32 14.43 -22.76 26.89
N VAL A 33 13.70 -23.16 27.95
CA VAL A 33 12.31 -22.74 28.18
C VAL A 33 12.22 -21.22 28.40
N VAL A 34 13.08 -20.67 29.27
CA VAL A 34 13.10 -19.22 29.54
C VAL A 34 13.45 -18.43 28.28
N VAL A 35 14.49 -18.84 27.55
CA VAL A 35 14.88 -18.20 26.28
C VAL A 35 13.76 -18.29 25.26
N GLY A 36 13.08 -19.44 25.15
CA GLY A 36 11.94 -19.62 24.25
C GLY A 36 10.75 -18.72 24.61
N ALA A 37 10.44 -18.57 25.91
CA ALA A 37 9.38 -17.67 26.37
C ALA A 37 9.72 -16.20 26.09
N VAL A 38 10.92 -15.75 26.44
CA VAL A 38 11.40 -14.38 26.19
C VAL A 38 11.42 -14.08 24.69
N TRP A 39 11.87 -15.04 23.87
CA TRP A 39 11.87 -14.88 22.40
C TRP A 39 10.46 -14.74 21.83
N LYS A 40 9.51 -15.54 22.33
CA LYS A 40 8.09 -15.44 21.93
C LYS A 40 7.51 -14.07 22.28
N ASP A 41 7.70 -13.61 23.52
CA ASP A 41 7.18 -12.33 23.97
C ASP A 41 7.81 -11.16 23.20
N TYR A 42 9.13 -11.21 22.98
CA TYR A 42 9.84 -10.22 22.17
C TYR A 42 9.31 -10.17 20.74
N ARG A 43 9.13 -11.34 20.11
CA ARG A 43 8.60 -11.42 18.75
C ARG A 43 7.19 -10.85 18.66
N THR A 44 6.32 -11.17 19.62
CA THR A 44 4.94 -10.64 19.67
C THR A 44 4.97 -9.13 19.83
N ALA A 45 5.71 -8.60 20.81
CA ALA A 45 5.81 -7.15 21.03
C ALA A 45 6.40 -6.41 19.81
N MET A 46 7.36 -7.01 19.11
CA MET A 46 7.93 -6.44 17.89
C MET A 46 6.90 -6.41 16.76
N MET A 47 6.12 -7.47 16.57
CA MET A 47 5.07 -7.54 15.56
C MET A 47 3.97 -6.51 15.85
N ASP A 48 3.49 -6.43 17.09
CA ASP A 48 2.49 -5.44 17.51
C ASP A 48 2.98 -3.99 17.29
N SER A 49 4.25 -3.73 17.58
CA SER A 49 4.86 -2.43 17.34
C SER A 49 4.91 -2.09 15.85
N GLN A 50 5.30 -3.04 15.00
CA GLN A 50 5.34 -2.86 13.56
C GLN A 50 3.93 -2.63 12.98
N THR A 51 2.95 -3.40 13.42
CA THR A 51 1.55 -3.26 13.00
C THR A 51 1.02 -1.86 13.33
N ARG A 52 1.20 -1.38 14.56
CA ARG A 52 0.81 -0.01 14.95
C ARG A 52 1.53 1.06 14.13
N GLN A 53 2.80 0.86 13.85
CA GLN A 53 3.54 1.79 12.99
C GLN A 53 2.98 1.82 11.57
N MET A 54 2.60 0.67 11.00
CA MET A 54 1.95 0.58 9.69
C MET A 54 0.60 1.32 9.69
N GLU A 55 -0.23 1.13 10.70
CA GLU A 55 -1.52 1.80 10.84
C GLU A 55 -1.35 3.33 10.89
N LEU A 56 -0.41 3.83 11.70
CA LEU A 56 -0.11 5.27 11.78
C LEU A 56 0.38 5.83 10.45
N VAL A 57 1.23 5.10 9.74
CA VAL A 57 1.73 5.50 8.42
C VAL A 57 0.60 5.58 7.41
N VAL A 58 -0.25 4.55 7.34
CA VAL A 58 -1.41 4.53 6.42
C VAL A 58 -2.38 5.67 6.75
N GLN A 59 -2.67 5.90 8.03
CA GLN A 59 -3.52 7.02 8.46
C GLN A 59 -2.94 8.37 8.04
N SER A 60 -1.68 8.64 8.39
CA SER A 60 -1.01 9.90 8.04
C SER A 60 -0.96 10.14 6.53
N THR A 61 -0.73 9.08 5.75
CA THR A 61 -0.71 9.16 4.29
C THR A 61 -2.10 9.46 3.73
N ALA A 62 -3.14 8.78 4.24
CA ALA A 62 -4.52 9.04 3.83
C ALA A 62 -4.93 10.49 4.14
N ASP A 63 -4.59 10.99 5.33
CA ASP A 63 -4.85 12.38 5.73
C ASP A 63 -4.13 13.39 4.81
N SER A 64 -2.88 13.11 4.44
CA SER A 64 -2.10 13.97 3.52
C SER A 64 -2.69 13.99 2.11
N ILE A 65 -3.14 12.84 1.61
CA ILE A 65 -3.79 12.73 0.31
C ILE A 65 -5.13 13.49 0.32
N ARG A 66 -5.94 13.32 1.37
CA ARG A 66 -7.21 14.02 1.52
C ARG A 66 -7.03 15.55 1.47
N VAL A 67 -6.11 16.10 2.25
CA VAL A 67 -5.81 17.53 2.25
C VAL A 67 -5.39 18.02 0.87
N LEU A 68 -4.60 17.25 0.13
CA LEU A 68 -4.19 17.62 -1.22
C LEU A 68 -5.36 17.56 -2.21
N LEU A 69 -6.22 16.55 -2.11
CA LEU A 69 -7.41 16.44 -2.96
C LEU A 69 -8.43 17.55 -2.67
N GLU A 70 -8.59 17.97 -1.41
CA GLU A 70 -9.40 19.13 -1.02
C GLU A 70 -8.83 20.43 -1.65
N GLU A 71 -7.51 20.64 -1.61
CA GLU A 71 -6.86 21.78 -2.27
C GLU A 71 -7.14 21.78 -3.79
N TYR A 72 -7.04 20.60 -4.41
CA TYR A 72 -7.35 20.47 -5.85
C TYR A 72 -8.84 20.69 -6.15
N ALA A 73 -9.74 20.26 -5.27
CA ALA A 73 -11.18 20.51 -5.39
C ALA A 73 -11.48 22.01 -5.34
N ASP A 74 -10.91 22.75 -4.40
CA ASP A 74 -11.05 24.21 -4.29
C ASP A 74 -10.54 24.92 -5.56
N ARG A 75 -9.42 24.46 -6.10
CA ARG A 75 -8.90 24.98 -7.38
C ARG A 75 -9.85 24.70 -8.53
N LEU A 76 -10.38 23.47 -8.61
CA LEU A 76 -11.33 23.08 -9.64
C LEU A 76 -12.63 23.88 -9.54
N ASP A 77 -13.10 24.19 -8.34
CA ASP A 77 -14.26 25.05 -8.10
C ASP A 77 -14.03 26.47 -8.62
N SER A 78 -12.86 27.04 -8.35
CA SER A 78 -12.48 28.34 -8.91
C SER A 78 -12.42 28.33 -10.44
N ILE A 79 -12.02 27.22 -11.05
CA ILE A 79 -11.97 27.03 -12.50
C ILE A 79 -13.38 26.91 -13.06
N ALA A 80 -14.22 26.08 -12.50
CA ALA A 80 -15.59 25.84 -12.91
C ALA A 80 -16.42 27.14 -12.85
N GLY A 81 -16.32 27.88 -11.74
CA GLY A 81 -17.02 29.18 -11.61
C GLY A 81 -16.59 30.22 -12.64
N LYS A 82 -15.35 30.25 -13.07
CA LYS A 82 -14.87 31.14 -14.14
C LYS A 82 -15.30 30.66 -15.52
N ALA A 83 -15.31 29.36 -15.77
CA ALA A 83 -15.77 28.79 -17.03
C ALA A 83 -17.26 29.08 -17.27
N GLU A 84 -18.07 29.03 -16.22
CA GLU A 84 -19.50 29.31 -16.27
C GLU A 84 -19.81 30.79 -16.59
N VAL A 85 -18.96 31.72 -16.13
CA VAL A 85 -19.14 33.16 -16.29
C VAL A 85 -18.53 33.71 -17.58
N SER A 86 -17.54 33.04 -18.16
CA SER A 86 -16.79 33.57 -19.31
C SER A 86 -16.43 32.50 -20.32
N LYS A 87 -17.01 32.57 -21.51
CA LYS A 87 -16.59 31.75 -22.66
C LYS A 87 -15.15 32.02 -23.12
N ALA A 88 -14.51 33.08 -22.60
CA ALA A 88 -13.09 33.40 -22.81
C ALA A 88 -12.24 33.02 -21.63
N PHE A 89 -12.56 31.88 -20.98
CA PHE A 89 -11.89 31.37 -19.83
C PHE A 89 -10.38 31.13 -20.09
N ARG A 90 -9.57 31.86 -19.36
CA ARG A 90 -8.15 31.59 -19.24
C ARG A 90 -7.89 31.30 -17.75
N PRO A 91 -7.65 30.05 -17.36
CA PRO A 91 -7.40 29.77 -15.97
C PRO A 91 -6.14 30.48 -15.50
N THR A 92 -6.28 31.14 -14.35
CA THR A 92 -5.16 31.75 -13.63
C THR A 92 -4.40 30.70 -12.80
N VAL A 93 -4.70 29.42 -13.00
CA VAL A 93 -4.01 28.33 -12.31
C VAL A 93 -2.61 28.21 -12.87
N ALA A 94 -1.64 28.63 -12.09
CA ALA A 94 -0.24 28.42 -12.44
C ALA A 94 0.04 26.93 -12.53
N ARG A 95 0.71 26.50 -13.59
CA ARG A 95 1.26 25.15 -13.69
C ARG A 95 2.15 24.89 -12.48
N SER A 96 1.96 23.77 -11.84
CA SER A 96 2.82 23.27 -10.77
C SER A 96 3.47 21.96 -11.21
N ASP A 97 4.39 21.46 -10.40
CA ASP A 97 5.00 20.16 -10.70
C ASP A 97 3.98 19.03 -10.77
N THR A 98 2.87 19.14 -10.02
CA THR A 98 1.80 18.16 -9.99
C THR A 98 0.67 18.46 -10.98
N ILE A 99 0.30 19.74 -11.21
CA ILE A 99 -0.77 20.10 -12.14
C ILE A 99 -0.20 20.20 -13.54
N ARG A 100 -0.63 19.32 -14.44
CA ARG A 100 -0.15 19.23 -15.82
C ARG A 100 -0.98 20.02 -16.80
N ASP A 101 -2.32 20.02 -16.63
CA ASP A 101 -3.21 20.76 -17.49
C ASP A 101 -4.51 21.14 -16.74
N VAL A 102 -5.20 22.06 -17.33
CA VAL A 102 -6.59 22.41 -17.03
C VAL A 102 -7.33 22.49 -18.35
N TRP A 103 -8.42 21.74 -18.49
CA TRP A 103 -9.19 21.78 -19.72
C TRP A 103 -10.70 21.86 -19.50
N LEU A 104 -11.42 22.16 -20.57
CA LEU A 104 -12.87 22.09 -20.63
C LEU A 104 -13.28 21.00 -21.60
N GLU A 105 -14.27 20.21 -21.21
CA GLU A 105 -14.93 19.21 -22.05
C GLU A 105 -16.36 19.66 -22.38
N ASN A 106 -16.84 19.34 -23.59
CA ASN A 106 -18.22 19.46 -23.92
C ASN A 106 -19.09 18.34 -23.34
N SER A 107 -20.38 18.35 -23.58
CA SER A 107 -21.33 17.34 -23.10
C SER A 107 -21.04 15.92 -23.62
N SER A 108 -20.26 15.76 -24.69
CA SER A 108 -19.82 14.48 -25.23
C SER A 108 -18.49 14.00 -24.62
N GLY A 109 -17.87 14.80 -23.75
CA GLY A 109 -16.56 14.49 -23.13
C GLY A 109 -15.36 14.80 -24.03
N GLU A 110 -15.57 15.56 -25.11
CA GLU A 110 -14.49 16.00 -25.98
C GLU A 110 -13.85 17.27 -25.42
N VAL A 111 -12.51 17.33 -25.38
CA VAL A 111 -11.76 18.50 -24.93
C VAL A 111 -11.91 19.63 -25.96
N ILE A 112 -12.61 20.69 -25.56
CA ILE A 112 -12.85 21.89 -26.41
C ILE A 112 -11.84 22.99 -26.12
N TYR A 113 -11.16 22.95 -24.99
CA TYR A 113 -10.14 23.90 -24.59
C TYR A 113 -9.14 23.22 -23.64
N SER A 114 -7.86 23.47 -23.83
CA SER A 114 -6.79 23.05 -22.95
C SER A 114 -5.81 24.20 -22.74
N CYS A 115 -5.30 24.36 -21.52
CA CYS A 115 -4.36 25.43 -21.20
C CYS A 115 -2.96 25.14 -21.70
N TYR A 116 -2.56 23.87 -21.64
CA TYR A 116 -1.19 23.46 -21.92
C TYR A 116 -1.09 22.43 -23.06
N GLY A 117 -2.22 22.03 -23.63
CA GLY A 117 -2.26 21.18 -24.81
C GLY A 117 -1.99 19.71 -24.55
N LEU A 118 -2.20 19.23 -23.32
CA LEU A 118 -2.08 17.81 -23.03
C LEU A 118 -3.16 17.02 -23.75
N SER A 119 -2.76 15.95 -24.43
CA SER A 119 -3.68 14.96 -24.98
C SER A 119 -3.53 13.65 -24.19
N ALA A 120 -4.60 13.23 -23.54
CA ALA A 120 -4.61 12.02 -22.73
C ALA A 120 -5.86 11.19 -23.01
N VAL A 121 -5.75 9.88 -22.83
CA VAL A 121 -6.84 8.92 -23.05
C VAL A 121 -7.44 8.56 -21.70
N CYS A 122 -8.78 8.61 -21.62
CA CYS A 122 -9.51 8.19 -20.43
C CYS A 122 -9.42 6.67 -20.27
N ASP A 123 -8.97 6.21 -19.11
CA ASP A 123 -8.93 4.80 -18.78
C ASP A 123 -10.22 4.39 -18.05
N VAL A 124 -10.39 4.94 -16.83
CA VAL A 124 -11.46 4.47 -15.95
C VAL A 124 -11.87 5.51 -14.92
N LEU A 125 -13.13 5.45 -14.50
CA LEU A 125 -13.64 6.16 -13.33
C LEU A 125 -13.06 5.51 -12.07
N ILE A 126 -12.39 6.32 -11.22
CA ILE A 126 -11.87 5.88 -9.93
C ILE A 126 -12.98 5.91 -8.88
N THR A 127 -13.58 7.09 -8.69
CA THR A 127 -14.68 7.32 -7.74
C THR A 127 -15.45 8.59 -8.13
N ARG A 128 -16.54 8.86 -7.42
CA ARG A 128 -17.37 10.05 -7.62
C ARG A 128 -17.97 10.51 -6.29
N THR A 129 -17.90 11.81 -6.03
CA THR A 129 -18.69 12.51 -5.03
C THR A 129 -19.96 13.11 -5.65
N GLU A 130 -20.74 13.88 -4.89
CA GLU A 130 -21.89 14.61 -5.43
C GLU A 130 -21.49 15.54 -6.60
N ASP A 131 -20.38 16.24 -6.47
CA ASP A 131 -19.97 17.33 -7.34
C ASP A 131 -18.80 16.98 -8.27
N ILE A 132 -17.88 16.13 -7.80
CA ILE A 132 -16.61 15.85 -8.48
C ILE A 132 -16.52 14.37 -8.84
N SER A 133 -16.07 14.08 -10.05
CA SER A 133 -15.68 12.73 -10.46
C SER A 133 -14.17 12.64 -10.67
N TYR A 134 -13.58 11.57 -10.22
CA TYR A 134 -12.14 11.27 -10.25
C TYR A 134 -11.88 10.18 -11.27
N TRP A 135 -11.03 10.45 -12.23
CA TRP A 135 -10.75 9.57 -13.35
C TRP A 135 -9.27 9.30 -13.47
N GLN A 136 -8.92 8.10 -13.94
CA GLN A 136 -7.58 7.79 -14.37
C GLN A 136 -7.45 7.96 -15.87
N TYR A 137 -6.43 8.69 -16.30
CA TYR A 137 -6.08 8.92 -17.69
C TYR A 137 -4.61 8.57 -17.92
N HIS A 138 -4.25 8.24 -19.13
CA HIS A 138 -2.86 8.02 -19.51
C HIS A 138 -2.50 8.72 -20.83
N SER A 139 -1.21 9.02 -20.99
CA SER A 139 -0.64 9.54 -22.23
C SER A 139 0.85 9.22 -22.28
N GLY A 140 1.32 8.57 -23.35
CA GLY A 140 2.75 8.31 -23.56
C GLY A 140 3.45 7.51 -22.45
N GLY A 141 2.69 6.70 -21.69
CA GLY A 141 3.20 5.95 -20.54
C GLY A 141 3.17 6.72 -19.22
N GLU A 142 2.71 7.96 -19.23
CA GLU A 142 2.44 8.75 -18.02
C GLU A 142 0.99 8.58 -17.58
N HIS A 143 0.76 8.63 -16.26
CA HIS A 143 -0.56 8.48 -15.65
C HIS A 143 -1.00 9.75 -14.97
N TYR A 144 -2.29 10.07 -15.13
CA TYR A 144 -2.90 11.28 -14.61
C TYR A 144 -4.15 10.97 -13.80
N LEU A 145 -4.31 11.68 -12.70
CA LEU A 145 -5.58 11.83 -12.00
C LEU A 145 -6.30 13.04 -12.61
N VAL A 146 -7.49 12.84 -13.14
CA VAL A 146 -8.32 13.92 -13.69
C VAL A 146 -9.54 14.10 -12.83
N MET A 147 -9.65 15.26 -12.21
CA MET A 147 -10.81 15.69 -11.44
C MET A 147 -11.73 16.50 -12.34
N LYS A 148 -13.01 16.11 -12.38
CA LYS A 148 -14.01 16.73 -13.26
C LYS A 148 -15.17 17.29 -12.47
N LYS A 149 -15.58 18.52 -12.77
CA LYS A 149 -16.75 19.21 -12.21
C LYS A 149 -17.56 19.88 -13.30
N LYS A 150 -18.89 19.78 -13.22
CA LYS A 150 -19.77 20.48 -14.17
C LYS A 150 -19.65 21.99 -14.01
N ALA A 151 -19.64 22.69 -15.16
CA ALA A 151 -19.57 24.14 -15.29
C ALA A 151 -20.57 24.58 -16.37
N GLY A 152 -21.86 24.68 -16.02
CA GLY A 152 -22.94 24.92 -16.98
C GLY A 152 -23.11 23.74 -17.94
N ASP A 153 -23.00 24.00 -19.25
CA ASP A 153 -23.09 22.98 -20.32
C ASP A 153 -21.76 22.27 -20.58
N GLU A 154 -20.70 22.70 -19.92
CA GLU A 154 -19.34 22.19 -20.06
C GLU A 154 -18.90 21.43 -18.77
N THR A 155 -17.75 20.81 -18.82
CA THR A 155 -17.11 20.18 -17.67
C THR A 155 -15.70 20.72 -17.51
N ALA A 156 -15.43 21.34 -16.37
CA ALA A 156 -14.08 21.76 -16.01
C ALA A 156 -13.27 20.57 -15.49
N CYS A 157 -12.04 20.47 -15.94
CA CYS A 157 -11.15 19.37 -15.61
C CYS A 157 -9.81 19.89 -15.11
N LEU A 158 -9.37 19.37 -13.98
CA LEU A 158 -8.01 19.56 -13.43
C LEU A 158 -7.22 18.28 -13.61
N VAL A 159 -6.06 18.36 -14.26
CA VAL A 159 -5.23 17.22 -14.62
C VAL A 159 -3.98 17.21 -13.76
N VAL A 160 -3.85 16.20 -12.94
CA VAL A 160 -2.76 16.02 -11.98
C VAL A 160 -1.88 14.86 -12.43
N ASP A 161 -0.57 15.06 -12.43
CA ASP A 161 0.41 14.00 -12.67
C ASP A 161 0.43 13.05 -11.48
N SER A 162 -0.11 11.85 -11.66
CA SER A 162 -0.18 10.84 -10.61
C SER A 162 1.20 10.31 -10.22
N THR A 163 2.17 10.28 -11.15
CA THR A 163 3.53 9.83 -10.86
C THR A 163 4.25 10.82 -9.95
N VAL A 164 4.15 12.11 -10.26
CA VAL A 164 4.75 13.16 -9.41
C VAL A 164 4.05 13.21 -8.05
N MET A 165 2.71 13.11 -8.03
CA MET A 165 1.94 13.04 -6.78
C MET A 165 2.38 11.84 -5.92
N TYR A 166 2.53 10.65 -6.50
CA TYR A 166 3.03 9.47 -5.82
C TYR A 166 4.44 9.70 -5.26
N GLN A 167 5.35 10.25 -6.06
CA GLN A 167 6.71 10.53 -5.63
C GLN A 167 6.78 11.51 -4.46
N GLN A 168 5.98 12.56 -4.47
CA GLN A 168 5.99 13.57 -3.41
C GLN A 168 5.35 13.10 -2.10
N LEU A 169 4.32 12.26 -2.17
CA LEU A 169 3.54 11.87 -0.99
C LEU A 169 3.90 10.52 -0.42
N ILE A 170 4.34 9.59 -1.25
CA ILE A 170 4.32 8.15 -0.91
C ILE A 170 5.67 7.48 -1.12
N SER A 171 6.43 7.82 -2.16
CA SER A 171 7.61 7.05 -2.58
C SER A 171 8.69 6.92 -1.52
N GLU A 172 8.85 7.93 -0.66
CA GLU A 172 9.83 7.95 0.43
C GLU A 172 9.35 7.20 1.67
N ILE A 173 8.09 6.74 1.69
CA ILE A 173 7.52 6.02 2.82
C ILE A 173 7.85 4.54 2.70
N HIS A 174 8.73 4.07 3.54
CA HIS A 174 9.12 2.67 3.61
C HIS A 174 8.60 2.00 4.87
N VAL A 175 7.93 0.87 4.70
CA VAL A 175 7.40 0.07 5.80
C VAL A 175 8.17 -1.25 5.88
N GLY A 176 8.92 -1.45 6.95
CA GLY A 176 9.79 -2.61 7.08
C GLY A 176 10.86 -2.65 5.98
N ARG A 177 11.24 -3.86 5.55
CA ARG A 177 12.33 -4.04 4.58
C ARG A 177 11.91 -3.84 3.13
N ASN A 178 10.70 -4.28 2.78
CA ASN A 178 10.20 -4.31 1.40
C ASN A 178 8.74 -3.83 1.32
N GLY A 179 8.22 -3.18 2.36
CA GLY A 179 6.86 -2.67 2.36
C GLY A 179 6.75 -1.41 1.53
N TYR A 180 5.58 -1.20 0.97
CA TYR A 180 5.23 -0.03 0.17
C TYR A 180 3.75 0.31 0.37
N ILE A 181 3.37 1.51 -0.02
CA ILE A 181 1.99 1.96 -0.05
C ILE A 181 1.47 1.92 -1.49
N MET A 182 0.25 1.46 -1.66
CA MET A 182 -0.49 1.57 -2.92
C MET A 182 -1.87 2.14 -2.65
N ILE A 183 -2.44 2.79 -3.65
CA ILE A 183 -3.82 3.26 -3.66
C ILE A 183 -4.59 2.46 -4.69
N LYS A 184 -5.77 2.00 -4.33
CA LYS A 184 -6.72 1.33 -5.21
C LYS A 184 -8.13 1.88 -4.98
N ASN A 185 -9.00 1.73 -5.95
CA ASN A 185 -10.42 2.01 -5.79
C ASN A 185 -11.19 0.79 -5.23
N ASP A 186 -12.50 0.94 -5.02
CA ASP A 186 -13.37 -0.11 -4.48
C ASP A 186 -13.48 -1.35 -5.38
N ASP A 187 -13.27 -1.18 -6.69
CA ASP A 187 -13.21 -2.27 -7.66
C ASP A 187 -11.85 -3.00 -7.67
N ASN A 188 -10.98 -2.70 -6.71
CA ASN A 188 -9.60 -3.18 -6.62
C ASN A 188 -8.71 -2.81 -7.82
N LEU A 189 -9.06 -1.73 -8.53
CA LEU A 189 -8.21 -1.15 -9.55
C LEU A 189 -7.08 -0.38 -8.90
N VAL A 190 -5.86 -0.62 -9.32
CA VAL A 190 -4.67 0.07 -8.80
C VAL A 190 -4.61 1.49 -9.39
N VAL A 191 -4.73 2.48 -8.53
CA VAL A 191 -4.65 3.91 -8.89
C VAL A 191 -3.20 4.41 -8.79
N MET A 192 -2.49 4.01 -7.73
CA MET A 192 -1.07 4.33 -7.53
C MET A 192 -0.32 3.14 -6.94
N HIS A 193 0.87 2.87 -7.45
CA HIS A 193 1.73 1.76 -7.05
C HIS A 193 3.20 2.13 -7.32
N PRO A 194 4.19 1.60 -6.56
CA PRO A 194 5.61 1.82 -6.88
C PRO A 194 5.96 1.46 -8.32
N GLU A 195 5.31 0.43 -8.86
CA GLU A 195 5.49 0.00 -10.25
C GLU A 195 4.36 0.55 -11.13
N ALA A 196 4.71 1.46 -12.02
CA ALA A 196 3.77 2.10 -12.93
C ALA A 196 3.01 1.10 -13.83
N VAL A 197 3.64 -0.04 -14.17
CA VAL A 197 2.99 -1.12 -14.96
C VAL A 197 1.77 -1.75 -14.26
N GLN A 198 1.61 -1.55 -12.95
CA GLN A 198 0.45 -2.03 -12.20
C GLN A 198 -0.74 -1.05 -12.23
N TRP A 199 -0.51 0.18 -12.65
CA TRP A 199 -1.54 1.23 -12.64
C TRP A 199 -2.62 0.92 -13.68
N GLY A 200 -3.86 1.15 -13.32
CA GLY A 200 -5.01 0.85 -14.19
C GLY A 200 -5.35 -0.62 -14.32
N ILE A 201 -4.73 -1.49 -13.53
CA ILE A 201 -4.96 -2.94 -13.56
C ILE A 201 -5.55 -3.39 -12.22
N LYS A 202 -6.48 -4.32 -12.23
CA LYS A 202 -7.01 -4.91 -10.99
C LYS A 202 -5.92 -5.74 -10.29
N VAL A 203 -5.86 -5.65 -8.96
CA VAL A 203 -4.82 -6.31 -8.13
C VAL A 203 -4.64 -7.80 -8.46
N VAL A 204 -5.73 -8.55 -8.58
CA VAL A 204 -5.69 -9.99 -8.92
C VAL A 204 -5.19 -10.20 -10.34
N GLU A 205 -5.70 -9.42 -11.30
CA GLU A 205 -5.30 -9.50 -12.71
C GLU A 205 -3.81 -9.16 -12.89
N GLY A 206 -3.30 -8.16 -12.19
CA GLY A 206 -1.88 -7.81 -12.21
C GLY A 206 -1.00 -8.98 -11.75
N ARG A 207 -1.42 -9.72 -10.73
CA ARG A 207 -0.72 -10.95 -10.30
C ARG A 207 -0.76 -12.03 -11.36
N GLN A 208 -1.91 -12.29 -11.95
CA GLN A 208 -2.08 -13.29 -13.00
C GLN A 208 -1.23 -12.98 -14.24
N ARG A 209 -1.12 -11.70 -14.62
CA ARG A 209 -0.28 -11.27 -15.75
C ARG A 209 1.21 -11.54 -15.52
N ILE A 210 1.72 -11.28 -14.31
CA ILE A 210 3.13 -11.52 -13.96
C ILE A 210 3.46 -13.00 -13.92
N TYR A 211 2.54 -13.83 -13.42
CA TYR A 211 2.73 -15.26 -13.23
C TYR A 211 2.09 -16.10 -14.36
N GLN A 212 2.17 -15.65 -15.60
CA GLN A 212 1.56 -16.31 -16.75
C GLN A 212 1.83 -17.81 -16.79
N GLY A 213 0.77 -18.60 -16.96
CA GLY A 213 0.84 -20.05 -17.07
C GLY A 213 1.02 -20.81 -15.75
N LYS A 214 1.05 -20.12 -14.59
CA LYS A 214 1.06 -20.74 -13.26
C LYS A 214 -0.33 -20.66 -12.65
N GLU A 215 -0.80 -21.74 -12.04
CA GLU A 215 -2.00 -21.74 -11.21
C GLU A 215 -1.66 -21.06 -9.86
N LEU A 216 -2.36 -19.97 -9.54
CA LEU A 216 -2.10 -19.19 -8.34
C LEU A 216 -3.21 -19.41 -7.31
N ASP A 217 -2.83 -19.75 -6.07
CA ASP A 217 -3.73 -19.69 -4.93
C ASP A 217 -3.90 -18.25 -4.47
N MET A 218 -5.00 -17.63 -4.86
CA MET A 218 -5.35 -16.25 -4.56
C MET A 218 -6.34 -16.11 -3.38
N SER A 219 -6.68 -17.22 -2.70
CA SER A 219 -7.72 -17.24 -1.64
C SER A 219 -7.45 -16.22 -0.53
N SER A 220 -6.24 -16.22 0.02
CA SER A 220 -5.85 -15.32 1.10
C SER A 220 -5.76 -13.84 0.64
N LEU A 221 -5.33 -13.57 -0.59
CA LEU A 221 -5.37 -12.22 -1.15
C LEU A 221 -6.82 -11.76 -1.36
N SER A 222 -7.70 -12.64 -1.84
CA SER A 222 -9.12 -12.30 -2.03
C SER A 222 -9.81 -11.99 -0.70
N GLU A 223 -9.44 -12.68 0.38
CA GLU A 223 -9.92 -12.39 1.73
C GLU A 223 -9.48 -10.98 2.20
N LEU A 224 -8.20 -10.62 2.00
CA LEU A 224 -7.73 -9.27 2.27
C LEU A 224 -8.50 -8.22 1.46
N LEU A 225 -8.69 -8.43 0.15
CA LEU A 225 -9.40 -7.48 -0.71
C LEU A 225 -10.86 -7.31 -0.29
N ARG A 226 -11.51 -8.39 0.18
CA ARG A 226 -12.86 -8.32 0.74
C ARG A 226 -12.89 -7.53 2.05
N ALA A 227 -11.97 -7.79 2.99
CA ALA A 227 -11.88 -7.03 4.23
C ALA A 227 -11.66 -5.53 3.96
N GLN A 228 -10.80 -5.20 2.99
CA GLN A 228 -10.58 -3.82 2.55
C GLN A 228 -11.80 -3.15 1.90
N GLN A 229 -12.81 -3.88 1.46
CA GLN A 229 -14.07 -3.34 0.93
C GLN A 229 -15.13 -3.18 2.02
N GLU A 230 -15.10 -4.05 3.04
CA GLU A 230 -16.12 -4.14 4.08
C GLU A 230 -15.79 -3.28 5.32
N GLU A 231 -14.50 -3.01 5.58
CA GLU A 231 -14.02 -2.35 6.79
C GLU A 231 -13.36 -1.00 6.44
N GLU A 232 -13.65 0.04 7.23
CA GLU A 232 -13.09 1.39 7.06
C GLU A 232 -11.56 1.41 7.20
N SER A 233 -11.02 0.65 8.14
CA SER A 233 -9.58 0.49 8.37
C SER A 233 -9.29 -0.80 9.10
N GLY A 234 -8.09 -1.32 8.92
CA GLY A 234 -7.69 -2.54 9.59
C GLY A 234 -6.28 -3.00 9.24
N THR A 235 -5.93 -4.12 9.84
CA THR A 235 -4.68 -4.84 9.54
C THR A 235 -4.98 -6.32 9.39
N LEU A 236 -4.47 -6.92 8.33
CA LEU A 236 -4.69 -8.33 8.04
C LEU A 236 -3.38 -9.01 7.60
N ASP A 237 -3.14 -10.18 8.18
CA ASP A 237 -2.14 -11.13 7.71
C ASP A 237 -2.68 -11.90 6.51
N TYR A 238 -1.88 -12.00 5.47
CA TYR A 238 -2.29 -12.73 4.26
C TYR A 238 -1.11 -13.37 3.53
N TYR A 239 -1.40 -14.28 2.64
CA TYR A 239 -0.42 -14.90 1.77
C TYR A 239 -0.65 -14.48 0.34
N SER A 240 0.41 -14.04 -0.34
CA SER A 240 0.36 -13.66 -1.74
C SER A 240 1.72 -13.83 -2.41
N TYR A 241 1.74 -13.66 -3.72
CA TYR A 241 2.93 -13.72 -4.54
C TYR A 241 3.61 -12.35 -4.61
N TRP A 242 4.94 -12.36 -4.76
CA TRP A 242 5.73 -11.13 -4.83
C TRP A 242 5.79 -10.65 -6.28
N TRP A 243 5.30 -9.46 -6.55
CA TRP A 243 5.27 -8.92 -7.91
C TRP A 243 6.66 -8.66 -8.51
N ALA A 244 7.67 -8.33 -7.69
CA ALA A 244 9.02 -8.04 -8.14
C ALA A 244 9.86 -9.29 -8.45
N ASP A 245 9.42 -10.47 -7.99
CA ASP A 245 10.14 -11.72 -8.19
C ASP A 245 9.16 -12.89 -8.40
N PRO A 246 8.82 -13.20 -9.66
CA PRO A 246 7.86 -14.25 -10.00
C PRO A 246 8.37 -15.67 -9.71
N ASP A 247 9.62 -15.86 -9.36
CA ASP A 247 10.18 -17.16 -9.01
C ASP A 247 10.03 -17.50 -7.53
N LEU A 248 9.72 -16.50 -6.70
CA LEU A 248 9.43 -16.74 -5.29
C LEU A 248 8.09 -17.45 -5.09
N PRO A 249 8.03 -18.38 -4.10
CA PRO A 249 6.77 -18.96 -3.68
C PRO A 249 5.86 -17.92 -3.04
N ARG A 250 4.63 -18.31 -2.75
CA ARG A 250 3.70 -17.51 -1.96
C ARG A 250 4.32 -17.18 -0.59
N VAL A 251 4.36 -15.89 -0.25
CA VAL A 251 4.98 -15.37 0.98
C VAL A 251 3.93 -14.78 1.92
N HIS A 252 4.20 -14.88 3.23
CA HIS A 252 3.42 -14.23 4.27
C HIS A 252 3.64 -12.71 4.21
N LYS A 253 2.57 -11.94 4.31
CA LYS A 253 2.56 -10.47 4.30
C LYS A 253 1.59 -9.96 5.34
N ILE A 254 1.80 -8.72 5.76
CA ILE A 254 0.87 -7.96 6.58
C ILE A 254 0.45 -6.74 5.77
N SER A 255 -0.84 -6.43 5.76
CA SER A 255 -1.37 -5.22 5.15
C SER A 255 -2.13 -4.43 6.21
N ALA A 256 -1.75 -3.18 6.39
CA ALA A 256 -2.60 -2.19 7.03
C ALA A 256 -3.31 -1.39 5.93
N PHE A 257 -4.57 -1.06 6.14
CA PHE A 257 -5.38 -0.33 5.16
C PHE A 257 -6.32 0.67 5.83
N ARG A 258 -6.72 1.67 5.06
CA ARG A 258 -7.72 2.65 5.43
C ARG A 258 -8.43 3.17 4.18
N HIS A 259 -9.75 3.37 4.29
CA HIS A 259 -10.52 4.07 3.26
C HIS A 259 -10.12 5.53 3.23
N LEU A 260 -10.11 6.08 2.03
CA LEU A 260 -9.90 7.49 1.77
C LEU A 260 -11.24 8.09 1.38
N ASP A 261 -11.85 8.81 2.33
CA ASP A 261 -13.06 9.58 2.06
C ASP A 261 -12.69 10.82 1.25
N VAL A 262 -13.19 10.92 0.03
CA VAL A 262 -12.99 12.04 -0.90
C VAL A 262 -14.33 12.61 -1.32
#